data_9afc8c83a22ccde64f054d0c51b9ec32
#
_entry.id   9afc8c83a22ccde64f054d0c51b9ec32
#
_cell.length_a   1.000
_cell.length_b   1.000
_cell.length_c   1.000
_cell.angle_alpha   90.00
_cell.angle_beta   90.00
_cell.angle_gamma   90.00
#
_symmetry.space_group_name_H-M   'P 1'
#
loop_
_entity.id
_entity.type
_entity.pdbx_description
1 polymer ?
#
loop_
_entity_poly.entity_id
_entity_poly.type
_entity_poly.pdbx_seq_one_letter_code
_entity_poly.pdbx_strand_id
1 'polypeptide(L)'
;LTPRYMDGTNIGGASFEAHIAHACMAIEQGYCEVALIVYGSAQRTARSRSLGGRPTELTFQYEVPYGIATPVGSYALAAMRYLHQYGVGPEALAEVAVAARRWAQLNEAAMMRDPLTIADVFASPMICDPLHVRDCCLATDGAGAVVMTTAERARDLRSRPVRLLGYGEAQQSWL
;
A
#
# COMPACT_ATOMS: atom_id res chain seq x y z
N LEU A 1 13.89 -0.40 26.59
CA LEU A 1 12.43 -0.30 26.57
C LEU A 1 11.86 -1.71 26.41
N THR A 2 11.01 -2.12 27.35
CA THR A 2 10.28 -3.38 27.26
C THR A 2 8.85 -3.05 26.82
N PRO A 3 8.41 -3.47 25.63
CA PRO A 3 7.06 -3.21 25.19
C PRO A 3 6.05 -3.99 26.06
N ARG A 4 4.95 -3.34 26.42
CA ARG A 4 3.83 -3.98 27.14
C ARG A 4 2.85 -4.66 26.20
N TYR A 5 2.78 -4.19 24.95
CA TYR A 5 1.93 -4.69 23.89
C TYR A 5 2.74 -4.80 22.61
N MET A 6 2.60 -5.88 21.90
CA MET A 6 3.18 -6.07 20.58
C MET A 6 2.13 -6.74 19.69
N ASP A 7 1.99 -6.22 18.47
CA ASP A 7 1.10 -6.76 17.46
C ASP A 7 1.76 -6.66 16.09
N GLY A 8 1.33 -7.48 15.18
CA GLY A 8 1.76 -7.45 13.80
C GLY A 8 0.81 -8.23 12.92
N THR A 9 0.44 -7.65 11.80
CA THR A 9 -0.41 -8.31 10.81
C THR A 9 0.16 -8.11 9.42
N ASN A 10 -0.21 -8.98 8.51
CA ASN A 10 0.17 -8.91 7.11
C ASN A 10 -1.07 -9.15 6.24
N ILE A 11 -1.68 -8.05 5.81
CA ILE A 11 -2.81 -8.02 4.89
C ILE A 11 -2.44 -7.21 3.62
N GLY A 12 -1.17 -7.22 3.24
CA GLY A 12 -0.64 -6.43 2.13
C GLY A 12 -0.38 -4.97 2.51
N GLY A 13 -0.50 -4.06 1.54
CA GLY A 13 -0.19 -2.63 1.73
C GLY A 13 -1.08 -1.92 2.76
N ALA A 14 -2.31 -2.41 2.98
CA ALA A 14 -3.24 -1.88 3.97
C ALA A 14 -2.93 -2.28 5.43
N SER A 15 -1.87 -3.08 5.65
CA SER A 15 -1.48 -3.50 7.01
C SER A 15 -1.23 -2.32 7.96
N PHE A 16 -0.72 -1.20 7.43
CA PHE A 16 -0.36 -0.04 8.24
C PHE A 16 -1.59 0.69 8.76
N GLU A 17 -2.65 0.78 7.96
CA GLU A 17 -3.94 1.33 8.35
C GLU A 17 -4.60 0.44 9.42
N ALA A 18 -4.53 -0.88 9.24
CA ALA A 18 -5.01 -1.83 10.25
C ALA A 18 -4.23 -1.70 11.58
N HIS A 19 -2.89 -1.53 11.52
CA HIS A 19 -2.09 -1.29 12.73
C HIS A 19 -2.48 0.00 13.46
N ILE A 20 -2.91 1.04 12.76
CA ILE A 20 -3.43 2.27 13.40
C ILE A 20 -4.69 1.96 14.23
N ALA A 21 -5.62 1.17 13.68
CA ALA A 21 -6.80 0.75 14.41
C ALA A 21 -6.47 -0.12 15.62
N HIS A 22 -5.60 -1.12 15.46
CA HIS A 22 -5.16 -1.99 16.54
C HIS A 22 -4.46 -1.20 17.65
N ALA A 23 -3.59 -0.25 17.30
CA ALA A 23 -2.95 0.63 18.27
C ALA A 23 -3.94 1.53 19.01
N CYS A 24 -4.96 2.05 18.31
CA CYS A 24 -6.05 2.82 18.92
C CYS A 24 -6.79 1.98 19.96
N MET A 25 -7.23 0.77 19.57
CA MET A 25 -7.90 -0.15 20.49
C MET A 25 -7.04 -0.52 21.69
N ALA A 26 -5.74 -0.77 21.49
CA ALA A 26 -4.81 -1.11 22.56
C ALA A 26 -4.65 0.05 23.57
N ILE A 27 -4.59 1.29 23.09
CA ILE A 27 -4.53 2.48 23.94
C ILE A 27 -5.85 2.68 24.70
N GLU A 28 -6.99 2.55 24.02
CA GLU A 28 -8.33 2.72 24.63
C GLU A 28 -8.60 1.65 25.71
N GLN A 29 -8.10 0.43 25.51
CA GLN A 29 -8.23 -0.65 26.50
C GLN A 29 -7.14 -0.59 27.60
N GLY A 30 -6.24 0.38 27.56
CA GLY A 30 -5.19 0.55 28.57
C GLY A 30 -4.06 -0.44 28.51
N TYR A 31 -3.89 -1.20 27.43
CA TYR A 31 -2.74 -2.09 27.25
C TYR A 31 -1.44 -1.32 27.11
N CYS A 32 -1.48 -0.13 26.54
CA CYS A 32 -0.35 0.79 26.45
C CYS A 32 -0.86 2.25 26.43
N GLU A 33 0.02 3.20 26.77
CA GLU A 33 -0.28 4.63 26.69
C GLU A 33 0.25 5.28 25.42
N VAL A 34 1.29 4.67 24.85
CA VAL A 34 1.94 5.12 23.61
C VAL A 34 2.21 3.90 22.75
N ALA A 35 1.80 3.94 21.52
CA ALA A 35 2.08 2.93 20.49
C ALA A 35 3.00 3.51 19.44
N LEU A 36 3.98 2.72 19.01
CA LEU A 36 4.88 3.02 17.90
C LEU A 36 4.63 2.00 16.79
N ILE A 37 4.16 2.47 15.65
CA ILE A 37 3.98 1.67 14.44
C ILE A 37 5.16 1.97 13.52
N VAL A 38 5.91 0.95 13.09
CA VAL A 38 7.08 1.13 12.24
C VAL A 38 7.07 0.16 11.07
N TYR A 39 7.60 0.62 9.96
CA TYR A 39 7.92 -0.21 8.82
C TYR A 39 9.20 0.27 8.18
N GLY A 40 10.00 -0.67 7.70
CA GLY A 40 11.18 -0.40 6.89
C GLY A 40 11.40 -1.49 5.86
N SER A 41 11.80 -1.10 4.66
CA SER A 41 12.09 -2.02 3.57
C SER A 41 13.29 -1.55 2.77
N ALA A 42 14.15 -2.49 2.41
CA ALA A 42 15.28 -2.31 1.50
C ALA A 42 15.09 -3.14 0.22
N GLN A 43 13.88 -3.18 -0.29
CA GLN A 43 13.49 -4.05 -1.43
C GLN A 43 14.31 -3.78 -2.68
N ARG A 44 14.60 -2.50 -2.98
CA ARG A 44 15.39 -2.10 -4.13
C ARG A 44 16.85 -2.52 -3.99
N THR A 45 17.48 -2.20 -2.86
CA THR A 45 18.88 -2.54 -2.58
C THR A 45 19.08 -4.05 -2.47
N ALA A 46 18.19 -4.73 -1.74
CA ALA A 46 18.24 -6.18 -1.59
C ALA A 46 17.85 -6.95 -2.86
N ARG A 47 17.31 -6.26 -3.87
CA ARG A 47 16.74 -6.87 -5.09
C ARG A 47 15.76 -8.01 -4.81
N SER A 48 15.11 -7.94 -3.66
CA SER A 48 14.09 -8.91 -3.27
C SER A 48 12.81 -8.66 -4.05
N ARG A 49 12.32 -9.71 -4.71
CA ARG A 49 11.02 -9.71 -5.40
C ARG A 49 10.03 -10.66 -4.74
N SER A 50 10.43 -11.31 -3.64
CA SER A 50 9.53 -12.17 -2.90
C SER A 50 8.63 -11.32 -2.03
N LEU A 51 7.35 -11.39 -2.29
CA LEU A 51 6.31 -10.70 -1.52
C LEU A 51 5.80 -11.54 -0.34
N GLY A 52 6.43 -12.70 -0.12
CA GLY A 52 5.93 -13.69 0.82
C GLY A 52 4.74 -14.47 0.23
N GLY A 53 4.17 -15.31 1.00
CA GLY A 53 3.07 -16.17 0.66
C GLY A 53 3.27 -17.55 1.29
N ARG A 54 2.17 -18.23 1.57
CA ARG A 54 2.19 -19.56 2.17
C ARG A 54 1.70 -20.57 1.14
N PRO A 55 2.39 -21.71 0.95
CA PRO A 55 1.95 -22.74 0.00
C PRO A 55 0.52 -23.26 0.25
N THR A 56 0.01 -23.08 1.47
CA THR A 56 -1.35 -23.48 1.87
C THR A 56 -2.44 -22.47 1.53
N GLU A 57 -2.08 -21.26 1.08
CA GLU A 57 -3.05 -20.25 0.69
C GLU A 57 -3.74 -20.65 -0.63
N LEU A 58 -5.01 -20.28 -0.77
CA LEU A 58 -5.81 -20.64 -1.95
C LEU A 58 -5.18 -20.10 -3.25
N THR A 59 -4.63 -18.90 -3.22
CA THR A 59 -3.91 -18.28 -4.34
C THR A 59 -2.79 -19.19 -4.85
N PHE A 60 -1.99 -19.76 -3.94
CA PHE A 60 -0.90 -20.66 -4.33
C PHE A 60 -1.39 -21.98 -4.91
N GLN A 61 -2.54 -22.48 -4.43
CA GLN A 61 -3.09 -23.75 -4.88
C GLN A 61 -3.85 -23.62 -6.20
N TYR A 62 -4.57 -22.52 -6.41
CA TYR A 62 -5.56 -22.42 -7.49
C TYR A 62 -5.24 -21.32 -8.52
N GLU A 63 -4.35 -20.36 -8.23
CA GLU A 63 -4.01 -19.27 -9.14
C GLU A 63 -2.58 -19.40 -9.69
N VAL A 64 -1.61 -19.68 -8.82
CA VAL A 64 -0.20 -19.82 -9.22
C VAL A 64 0.02 -20.87 -10.32
N PRO A 65 -0.68 -22.04 -10.33
CA PRO A 65 -0.52 -23.01 -11.41
C PRO A 65 -0.86 -22.47 -12.81
N TYR A 66 -1.67 -21.42 -12.89
CA TYR A 66 -1.99 -20.75 -14.15
C TYR A 66 -0.98 -19.67 -14.55
N GLY A 67 0.10 -19.50 -13.77
CA GLY A 67 1.16 -18.56 -14.09
C GLY A 67 0.86 -17.10 -13.74
N ILE A 68 -0.09 -16.85 -12.87
CA ILE A 68 -0.43 -15.48 -12.45
C ILE A 68 0.74 -14.89 -11.65
N ALA A 69 1.34 -13.82 -12.18
CA ALA A 69 2.40 -13.08 -11.51
C ALA A 69 1.81 -12.19 -10.41
N THR A 70 1.99 -12.57 -9.17
CA THR A 70 1.54 -11.77 -8.02
C THR A 70 2.56 -10.66 -7.66
N PRO A 71 2.10 -9.47 -7.23
CA PRO A 71 0.69 -9.06 -7.12
C PRO A 71 0.11 -8.49 -8.42
N VAL A 72 0.94 -8.14 -9.41
CA VAL A 72 0.50 -7.37 -10.59
C VAL A 72 -0.56 -8.11 -11.40
N GLY A 73 -0.44 -9.43 -11.54
CA GLY A 73 -1.42 -10.24 -12.27
C GLY A 73 -2.81 -10.23 -11.61
N SER A 74 -2.85 -10.32 -10.27
CA SER A 74 -4.11 -10.26 -9.53
C SER A 74 -4.78 -8.87 -9.68
N TYR A 75 -3.99 -7.80 -9.62
CA TYR A 75 -4.50 -6.45 -9.89
C TYR A 75 -4.95 -6.25 -11.34
N ALA A 76 -4.25 -6.87 -12.29
CA ALA A 76 -4.64 -6.83 -13.70
C ALA A 76 -6.01 -7.50 -13.93
N LEU A 77 -6.27 -8.65 -13.32
CA LEU A 77 -7.58 -9.31 -13.38
C LEU A 77 -8.69 -8.43 -12.79
N ALA A 78 -8.42 -7.80 -11.64
CA ALA A 78 -9.37 -6.86 -11.03
C ALA A 78 -9.60 -5.64 -11.92
N ALA A 79 -8.56 -5.08 -12.52
CA ALA A 79 -8.63 -3.98 -13.45
C ALA A 79 -9.45 -4.34 -14.69
N MET A 80 -9.19 -5.48 -15.33
CA MET A 80 -9.98 -5.96 -16.47
C MET A 80 -11.46 -6.13 -16.12
N ARG A 81 -11.75 -6.69 -14.94
CA ARG A 81 -13.14 -6.81 -14.47
C ARG A 81 -13.81 -5.43 -14.33
N TYR A 82 -13.09 -4.46 -13.77
CA TYR A 82 -13.56 -3.08 -13.62
C TYR A 82 -13.86 -2.44 -15.00
N LEU A 83 -12.89 -2.49 -15.92
CA LEU A 83 -13.05 -1.93 -17.26
C LEU A 83 -14.26 -2.54 -17.99
N HIS A 84 -14.42 -3.85 -17.91
CA HIS A 84 -15.54 -4.56 -18.50
C HIS A 84 -16.88 -4.17 -17.85
N GLN A 85 -16.94 -4.16 -16.53
CA GLN A 85 -18.18 -3.91 -15.78
C GLN A 85 -18.70 -2.49 -15.99
N TYR A 86 -17.82 -1.50 -16.08
CA TYR A 86 -18.20 -0.10 -16.21
C TYR A 86 -18.08 0.44 -17.64
N GLY A 87 -17.65 -0.37 -18.59
CA GLY A 87 -17.55 0.01 -20.00
C GLY A 87 -16.55 1.15 -20.24
N VAL A 88 -15.47 1.22 -19.44
CA VAL A 88 -14.42 2.24 -19.56
C VAL A 88 -13.16 1.65 -20.18
N GLY A 89 -12.38 2.48 -20.88
CA GLY A 89 -11.12 2.07 -21.50
C GLY A 89 -9.93 2.08 -20.51
N PRO A 90 -8.80 1.50 -20.91
CA PRO A 90 -7.57 1.47 -20.10
C PRO A 90 -7.01 2.87 -19.83
N GLU A 91 -7.45 3.88 -20.57
CA GLU A 91 -7.09 5.29 -20.34
C GLU A 91 -7.47 5.74 -18.92
N ALA A 92 -8.54 5.18 -18.35
CA ALA A 92 -8.96 5.48 -16.99
C ALA A 92 -7.91 5.05 -15.95
N LEU A 93 -7.18 3.97 -16.20
CA LEU A 93 -6.06 3.52 -15.35
C LEU A 93 -4.83 4.42 -15.57
N ALA A 94 -4.51 4.73 -16.82
CA ALA A 94 -3.37 5.59 -17.15
C ALA A 94 -3.53 7.00 -16.56
N GLU A 95 -4.74 7.54 -16.47
CA GLU A 95 -5.02 8.84 -15.86
C GLU A 95 -4.63 8.88 -14.37
N VAL A 96 -4.75 7.76 -13.65
CA VAL A 96 -4.28 7.65 -12.26
C VAL A 96 -2.77 7.86 -12.18
N ALA A 97 -2.00 7.25 -13.09
CA ALA A 97 -0.55 7.42 -13.16
C ALA A 97 -0.17 8.86 -13.52
N VAL A 98 -0.88 9.47 -14.46
CA VAL A 98 -0.68 10.88 -14.85
C VAL A 98 -0.99 11.83 -13.70
N ALA A 99 -2.10 11.62 -12.99
CA ALA A 99 -2.46 12.42 -11.83
C ALA A 99 -1.41 12.31 -10.72
N ALA A 100 -0.95 11.10 -10.39
CA ALA A 100 0.11 10.88 -9.42
C ALA A 100 1.42 11.60 -9.84
N ARG A 101 1.76 11.59 -11.13
CA ARG A 101 2.94 12.28 -11.67
C ARG A 101 2.82 13.80 -11.54
N ARG A 102 1.65 14.38 -11.76
CA ARG A 102 1.42 15.82 -11.56
C ARG A 102 1.70 16.24 -10.11
N TRP A 103 1.28 15.43 -9.14
CA TRP A 103 1.62 15.67 -7.74
C TRP A 103 3.11 15.48 -7.45
N ALA A 104 3.74 14.46 -8.03
CA ALA A 104 5.17 14.21 -7.87
C ALA A 104 6.03 15.38 -8.40
N GLN A 105 5.60 16.07 -9.44
CA GLN A 105 6.31 17.25 -9.97
C GLN A 105 6.41 18.40 -8.95
N LEU A 106 5.46 18.48 -8.02
CA LEU A 106 5.43 19.47 -6.95
C LEU A 106 6.28 19.08 -5.73
N ASN A 107 6.76 17.85 -5.68
CA ASN A 107 7.53 17.30 -4.56
C ASN A 107 9.00 17.12 -4.98
N GLU A 108 9.88 17.94 -4.45
CA GLU A 108 11.32 17.88 -4.75
C GLU A 108 11.98 16.55 -4.37
N ALA A 109 11.44 15.86 -3.36
CA ALA A 109 11.91 14.55 -2.92
C ALA A 109 11.39 13.38 -3.76
N ALA A 110 10.46 13.62 -4.71
CA ALA A 110 9.93 12.56 -5.55
C ALA A 110 10.97 12.09 -6.57
N MET A 111 11.08 10.76 -6.71
CA MET A 111 12.08 10.13 -7.60
C MET A 111 11.77 10.35 -9.08
N MET A 112 10.49 10.37 -9.47
CA MET A 112 10.05 10.49 -10.85
C MET A 112 9.24 11.77 -11.04
N ARG A 113 9.83 12.79 -11.65
CA ARG A 113 9.25 14.14 -11.77
C ARG A 113 9.04 14.62 -13.20
N ASP A 114 9.56 13.89 -14.19
CA ASP A 114 9.35 14.27 -15.59
C ASP A 114 7.87 14.23 -15.95
N PRO A 115 7.36 15.12 -16.79
CA PRO A 115 5.99 15.09 -17.27
C PRO A 115 5.60 13.70 -17.79
N LEU A 116 4.36 13.32 -17.59
CA LEU A 116 3.81 12.04 -18.03
C LEU A 116 2.46 12.27 -18.71
N THR A 117 2.28 11.68 -19.88
CA THR A 117 1.02 11.66 -20.62
C THR A 117 0.44 10.25 -20.65
N ILE A 118 -0.84 10.12 -20.98
CA ILE A 118 -1.48 8.82 -21.21
C ILE A 118 -0.75 8.06 -22.31
N ALA A 119 -0.36 8.75 -23.39
CA ALA A 119 0.40 8.14 -24.48
C ALA A 119 1.75 7.57 -24.02
N ASP A 120 2.43 8.24 -23.09
CA ASP A 120 3.67 7.72 -22.50
C ASP A 120 3.44 6.49 -21.64
N VAL A 121 2.30 6.39 -20.96
CA VAL A 121 1.94 5.18 -20.21
C VAL A 121 1.82 4.00 -21.16
N PHE A 122 1.03 4.14 -22.21
CA PHE A 122 0.83 3.08 -23.20
C PHE A 122 2.07 2.75 -24.03
N ALA A 123 2.96 3.71 -24.25
CA ALA A 123 4.24 3.47 -24.91
C ALA A 123 5.23 2.69 -24.04
N SER A 124 5.00 2.59 -22.73
CA SER A 124 5.84 1.82 -21.84
C SER A 124 5.56 0.32 -21.97
N PRO A 125 6.54 -0.57 -21.66
CA PRO A 125 6.32 -2.01 -21.78
C PRO A 125 5.12 -2.49 -20.98
N MET A 126 4.29 -3.34 -21.59
CA MET A 126 3.21 -4.04 -20.90
C MET A 126 3.78 -5.10 -19.96
N ILE A 127 3.31 -5.15 -18.73
CA ILE A 127 3.69 -6.15 -17.72
C ILE A 127 2.65 -7.26 -17.68
N CYS A 128 1.39 -6.88 -17.54
CA CYS A 128 0.25 -7.80 -17.48
C CYS A 128 -0.99 -7.03 -17.92
N ASP A 129 -1.60 -7.41 -19.05
CA ASP A 129 -2.74 -6.69 -19.62
C ASP A 129 -3.85 -6.45 -18.56
N PRO A 130 -4.32 -5.20 -18.36
CA PRO A 130 -4.04 -3.98 -19.13
C PRO A 130 -2.90 -3.09 -18.56
N LEU A 131 -2.12 -3.57 -17.61
CA LEU A 131 -1.14 -2.78 -16.87
C LEU A 131 0.22 -2.72 -17.56
N HIS A 132 0.72 -1.50 -17.76
CA HIS A 132 2.06 -1.20 -18.26
C HIS A 132 3.02 -0.87 -17.11
N VAL A 133 4.31 -0.76 -17.41
CA VAL A 133 5.34 -0.40 -16.41
C VAL A 133 5.00 0.89 -15.66
N ARG A 134 4.41 1.87 -16.36
CA ARG A 134 4.08 3.18 -15.77
C ARG A 134 2.78 3.21 -14.98
N ASP A 135 1.98 2.16 -15.06
CA ASP A 135 0.85 1.93 -14.15
C ASP A 135 1.29 1.32 -12.81
N CYS A 136 2.51 0.79 -12.75
CA CYS A 136 3.03 0.08 -11.58
C CYS A 136 3.92 0.99 -10.73
N CYS A 137 3.88 0.78 -9.41
CA CYS A 137 4.75 1.49 -8.49
C CYS A 137 6.22 1.07 -8.67
N LEU A 138 7.14 1.98 -8.29
CA LEU A 138 8.56 1.69 -8.26
C LEU A 138 8.89 0.78 -7.06
N ALA A 139 9.85 -0.13 -7.26
CA ALA A 139 10.51 -0.78 -6.15
C ALA A 139 11.46 0.25 -5.50
N THR A 140 11.24 0.56 -4.24
CA THR A 140 12.01 1.56 -3.49
C THR A 140 12.49 1.00 -2.16
N ASP A 141 13.51 1.63 -1.60
CA ASP A 141 13.87 1.50 -0.20
C ASP A 141 13.20 2.64 0.57
N GLY A 142 12.72 2.36 1.75
CA GLY A 142 12.06 3.38 2.56
C GLY A 142 11.63 2.85 3.92
N ALA A 143 11.36 3.78 4.80
CA ALA A 143 10.86 3.50 6.15
C ALA A 143 9.90 4.60 6.58
N GLY A 144 9.01 4.26 7.49
CA GLY A 144 8.10 5.18 8.11
C GLY A 144 7.77 4.77 9.54
N ALA A 145 7.37 5.75 10.34
CA ALA A 145 6.94 5.53 11.71
C ALA A 145 5.78 6.44 12.06
N VAL A 146 4.82 5.90 12.80
CA VAL A 146 3.70 6.63 13.39
C VAL A 146 3.70 6.42 14.89
N VAL A 147 3.64 7.51 15.64
CA VAL A 147 3.48 7.46 17.10
C VAL A 147 2.05 7.82 17.43
N MET A 148 1.39 6.97 18.19
CA MET A 148 0.02 7.17 18.64
C MET A 148 -0.04 7.26 20.16
N THR A 149 -0.95 8.10 20.66
CA THR A 149 -1.23 8.25 22.09
C THR A 149 -2.63 8.81 22.28
N THR A 150 -3.08 8.93 23.53
CA THR A 150 -4.38 9.56 23.84
C THR A 150 -4.40 11.02 23.41
N ALA A 151 -5.59 11.53 23.08
CA ALA A 151 -5.77 12.94 22.72
C ALA A 151 -5.40 13.90 23.87
N GLU A 152 -5.54 13.46 25.12
CA GLU A 152 -5.16 14.21 26.32
C GLU A 152 -3.64 14.40 26.35
N ARG A 153 -2.88 13.31 26.27
CA ARG A 153 -1.42 13.36 26.26
C ARG A 153 -0.86 14.12 25.05
N ALA A 154 -1.52 13.99 23.90
CA ALA A 154 -1.09 14.65 22.67
C ALA A 154 -1.14 16.18 22.74
N ARG A 155 -2.00 16.77 23.60
CA ARG A 155 -2.09 18.23 23.75
C ARG A 155 -0.81 18.84 24.35
N ASP A 156 -0.10 18.08 25.15
CA ASP A 156 1.12 18.54 25.84
C ASP A 156 2.39 18.30 25.00
N LEU A 157 2.24 17.72 23.79
CA LEU A 157 3.34 17.45 22.90
C LEU A 157 3.66 18.67 22.03
N ARG A 158 4.92 18.78 21.64
CA ARG A 158 5.45 19.88 20.81
C ARG A 158 4.79 19.98 19.44
N SER A 159 4.44 18.84 18.85
CA SER A 159 3.87 18.78 17.48
C SER A 159 2.36 18.87 17.53
N ARG A 160 1.76 19.57 16.56
CA ARG A 160 0.31 19.58 16.40
C ARG A 160 -0.19 18.17 16.09
N PRO A 161 -1.08 17.60 16.92
CA PRO A 161 -1.54 16.23 16.72
C PRO A 161 -2.51 16.12 15.53
N VAL A 162 -2.41 15.00 14.80
CA VAL A 162 -3.44 14.54 13.87
C VAL A 162 -4.37 13.58 14.63
N ARG A 163 -5.67 13.76 14.48
CA ARG A 163 -6.66 12.94 15.19
C ARG A 163 -7.21 11.84 14.29
N LEU A 164 -7.27 10.63 14.81
CA LEU A 164 -8.05 9.55 14.21
C LEU A 164 -9.54 9.81 14.52
N LEU A 165 -10.36 10.03 13.49
CA LEU A 165 -11.78 10.32 13.65
C LEU A 165 -12.66 9.08 13.48
N GLY A 166 -12.16 8.05 12.85
CA GLY A 166 -12.86 6.80 12.60
C GLY A 166 -12.02 5.81 11.83
N TYR A 167 -12.48 4.60 11.82
CA TYR A 167 -11.84 3.48 11.12
C TYR A 167 -12.91 2.58 10.52
N GLY A 168 -12.62 1.99 9.37
CA GLY A 168 -13.43 0.96 8.74
C GLY A 168 -12.55 0.02 7.93
N GLU A 169 -12.82 -1.25 8.01
CA GLU A 169 -12.11 -2.32 7.31
C GLU A 169 -13.09 -3.31 6.71
N ALA A 170 -12.80 -3.77 5.49
CA ALA A 170 -13.49 -4.89 4.87
C ALA A 170 -12.47 -5.72 4.10
N GLN A 171 -12.49 -7.02 4.29
CA GLN A 171 -11.61 -7.96 3.62
C GLN A 171 -12.43 -9.16 3.12
N GLN A 172 -12.44 -9.38 1.81
CA GLN A 172 -13.13 -10.51 1.19
C GLN A 172 -12.21 -11.69 0.86
N SER A 173 -10.98 -11.37 0.43
CA SER A 173 -10.00 -12.37 0.05
C SER A 173 -8.60 -11.86 0.31
N TRP A 174 -7.62 -12.73 0.21
CA TRP A 174 -6.23 -12.38 0.39
C TRP A 174 -5.69 -11.50 -0.76
N LEU A 175 -6.06 -11.81 -1.99
CA LEU A 175 -5.74 -11.08 -3.23
C LEU A 175 -6.84 -11.26 -4.26
#